data_668812c9b098f2b2a646cada0054c61c
#
_entry.id   668812c9b098f2b2a646cada0054c61c
#
_cell.length_a   1.000
_cell.length_b   1.000
_cell.length_c   1.000
_cell.angle_alpha   90.00
_cell.angle_beta   90.00
_cell.angle_gamma   90.00
#
_symmetry.space_group_name_H-M   'P 1'
#
loop_
_entity.id
_entity.type
_entity.pdbx_description
1 polymer ?
#
loop_
_entity_poly.entity_id
_entity_poly.type
_entity_poly.pdbx_seq_one_letter_code
_entity_poly.pdbx_strand_id
1 'polypeptide(L)'
;VHRNNYKSPFLHCIKCRYSALFTLFLLVTVLVLSSSSNVYATETATNYNLSGTNKSTGYEYILEDSANFIDDAVKGRLISQMKKTTEYCNIAVVTTTSHPYGSTESYAVNTFEGYFGNGANGVIFVIDRDLDEIYLACEGSTQRTIPNSKCNSICDNTYIYATSSHDYDYFTCCTETIDQVNTVLAGGHISQPLRYISSIFIALAAGMIFCFVYALSLSKGRKAKSNELMGATFTKVEIHNARARFMN
;
A
#
# COMPACT_ATOMS: atom_id res chain seq x y z
N VAL A 1 -34.42 -49.45 19.71
CA VAL A 1 -34.51 -47.95 19.86
C VAL A 1 -33.64 -47.34 18.78
N HIS A 2 -34.22 -47.02 17.63
CA HIS A 2 -33.53 -46.30 16.52
C HIS A 2 -33.61 -44.80 16.78
N ARG A 3 -32.44 -44.15 17.00
CA ARG A 3 -32.31 -42.69 16.99
C ARG A 3 -32.11 -42.23 15.55
N ASN A 4 -33.14 -41.65 14.94
CA ASN A 4 -33.05 -40.94 13.68
C ASN A 4 -32.44 -39.53 13.94
N ASN A 5 -31.19 -39.36 13.55
CA ASN A 5 -30.52 -38.05 13.48
C ASN A 5 -30.99 -37.32 12.20
N TYR A 6 -32.04 -36.54 12.27
CA TYR A 6 -32.39 -35.58 11.21
C TYR A 6 -31.43 -34.39 11.30
N LYS A 7 -30.34 -34.42 10.50
CA LYS A 7 -29.54 -33.22 10.19
C LYS A 7 -30.32 -32.40 9.18
N SER A 8 -30.76 -31.22 9.60
CA SER A 8 -31.42 -30.23 8.75
C SER A 8 -30.57 -29.91 7.51
N PRO A 9 -31.09 -30.07 6.27
CA PRO A 9 -30.33 -29.76 5.05
C PRO A 9 -30.00 -28.28 4.88
N PHE A 10 -30.64 -27.42 5.64
CA PHE A 10 -30.47 -25.95 5.54
C PHE A 10 -29.10 -25.44 6.06
N LEU A 11 -28.51 -26.11 7.05
CA LEU A 11 -27.19 -25.76 7.58
C LEU A 11 -26.02 -26.10 6.64
N HIS A 12 -26.22 -27.10 5.78
CA HIS A 12 -25.17 -27.52 4.84
C HIS A 12 -25.05 -26.56 3.65
N CYS A 13 -26.15 -25.97 3.21
CA CYS A 13 -26.18 -25.02 2.09
C CYS A 13 -25.53 -23.69 2.44
N ILE A 14 -25.70 -23.19 3.68
CA ILE A 14 -25.11 -21.95 4.15
C ILE A 14 -23.57 -22.08 4.27
N LYS A 15 -23.07 -23.20 4.83
CA LYS A 15 -21.63 -23.44 4.93
C LYS A 15 -20.94 -23.54 3.57
N CYS A 16 -21.61 -24.12 2.58
CA CYS A 16 -21.04 -24.27 1.23
C CYS A 16 -20.92 -22.93 0.47
N ARG A 17 -21.89 -22.03 0.63
CA ARG A 17 -21.87 -20.70 -0.01
C ARG A 17 -20.80 -19.77 0.57
N TYR A 18 -20.57 -19.82 1.89
CA TYR A 18 -19.52 -19.01 2.52
C TYR A 18 -18.12 -19.54 2.24
N SER A 19 -17.96 -20.86 2.10
CA SER A 19 -16.70 -21.48 1.68
C SER A 19 -16.31 -21.03 0.27
N ALA A 20 -17.25 -21.01 -0.68
CA ALA A 20 -17.00 -20.59 -2.05
C ALA A 20 -16.63 -19.09 -2.18
N LEU A 21 -17.27 -18.21 -1.38
CA LEU A 21 -16.93 -16.79 -1.34
C LEU A 21 -15.55 -16.54 -0.72
N PHE A 22 -15.19 -17.30 0.31
CA PHE A 22 -13.88 -17.19 0.96
C PHE A 22 -12.76 -17.69 0.05
N THR A 23 -12.98 -18.80 -0.69
CA THR A 23 -12.01 -19.29 -1.68
C THR A 23 -11.86 -18.35 -2.86
N LEU A 24 -12.94 -17.72 -3.33
CA LEU A 24 -12.88 -16.71 -4.39
C LEU A 24 -12.09 -15.46 -3.95
N PHE A 25 -12.29 -15.02 -2.71
CA PHE A 25 -11.54 -13.89 -2.15
C PHE A 25 -10.05 -14.22 -2.02
N LEU A 26 -9.69 -15.42 -1.58
CA LEU A 26 -8.31 -15.88 -1.48
C LEU A 26 -7.64 -15.99 -2.87
N LEU A 27 -8.39 -16.43 -3.88
CA LEU A 27 -7.89 -16.58 -5.24
C LEU A 27 -7.63 -15.22 -5.91
N VAL A 28 -8.49 -14.23 -5.65
CA VAL A 28 -8.29 -12.85 -6.13
C VAL A 28 -7.08 -12.19 -5.45
N THR A 29 -6.85 -12.44 -4.14
CA THR A 29 -5.67 -11.90 -3.45
C THR A 29 -4.36 -12.52 -3.94
N VAL A 30 -4.36 -13.80 -4.33
CA VAL A 30 -3.17 -14.47 -4.91
C VAL A 30 -2.88 -13.98 -6.33
N LEU A 31 -3.92 -13.66 -7.12
CA LEU A 31 -3.75 -13.19 -8.51
C LEU A 31 -3.14 -11.78 -8.59
N VAL A 32 -3.33 -10.96 -7.57
CA VAL A 32 -2.76 -9.60 -7.49
C VAL A 32 -1.27 -9.61 -7.14
N LEU A 33 -0.74 -10.73 -6.58
CA LEU A 33 0.63 -10.86 -6.12
C LEU A 33 1.62 -11.44 -7.16
N SER A 34 1.15 -11.82 -8.37
CA SER A 34 2.00 -12.43 -9.39
C SER A 34 2.16 -11.50 -10.61
N SER A 35 3.00 -10.49 -10.51
CA SER A 35 3.48 -9.70 -11.65
C SER A 35 4.95 -10.00 -11.90
N SER A 36 5.23 -10.50 -13.07
CA SER A 36 6.52 -11.02 -13.53
C SER A 36 7.48 -9.92 -14.00
N SER A 37 8.76 -10.13 -13.70
CA SER A 37 9.92 -9.33 -14.07
C SER A 37 10.34 -9.55 -15.54
N ASN A 38 10.62 -8.48 -16.26
CA ASN A 38 11.26 -8.48 -17.57
C ASN A 38 12.70 -7.98 -17.47
N VAL A 39 13.62 -8.68 -18.15
CA VAL A 39 15.05 -8.40 -18.21
C VAL A 39 15.36 -7.49 -19.39
N TYR A 40 16.13 -6.43 -19.18
CA TYR A 40 16.63 -5.51 -20.23
C TYR A 40 18.15 -5.41 -20.23
N ALA A 41 18.71 -5.14 -21.42
CA ALA A 41 20.14 -5.18 -21.73
C ALA A 41 20.86 -3.87 -21.31
N THR A 42 22.16 -4.00 -21.01
CA THR A 42 23.08 -2.99 -20.51
C THR A 42 23.61 -2.10 -21.64
N GLU A 43 23.41 -0.79 -21.57
CA GLU A 43 24.15 0.21 -22.35
C GLU A 43 25.09 1.01 -21.43
N THR A 44 26.24 1.40 -21.99
CA THR A 44 27.34 2.06 -21.26
C THR A 44 26.97 3.52 -20.95
N ALA A 45 26.82 3.87 -19.69
CA ALA A 45 26.46 5.21 -19.22
C ALA A 45 27.65 6.19 -19.22
N THR A 46 27.44 7.38 -19.74
CA THR A 46 28.34 8.54 -19.57
C THR A 46 27.87 9.32 -18.35
N ASN A 47 28.72 9.48 -17.33
CA ASN A 47 28.40 10.23 -16.10
C ASN A 47 28.24 11.72 -16.39
N TYR A 48 27.02 12.24 -16.26
CA TYR A 48 26.74 13.67 -16.27
C TYR A 48 26.28 14.11 -14.89
N ASN A 49 27.24 14.62 -14.07
CA ASN A 49 26.93 15.20 -12.77
C ASN A 49 26.80 16.73 -12.91
N LEU A 50 25.62 17.25 -12.65
CA LEU A 50 25.35 18.68 -12.57
C LEU A 50 25.16 19.08 -11.11
N SER A 51 25.99 19.97 -10.58
CA SER A 51 25.93 20.37 -9.19
C SER A 51 26.05 21.89 -9.01
N GLY A 52 25.67 22.36 -7.84
CA GLY A 52 25.88 23.75 -7.45
C GLY A 52 25.43 24.01 -6.02
N THR A 53 25.88 25.16 -5.49
CA THR A 53 25.67 25.56 -4.10
C THR A 53 24.76 26.79 -4.05
N ASN A 54 23.81 26.81 -3.15
CA ASN A 54 23.03 27.99 -2.81
C ASN A 54 23.88 28.91 -1.90
N LYS A 55 24.25 30.06 -2.42
CA LYS A 55 25.12 31.03 -1.71
C LYS A 55 24.51 31.58 -0.42
N SER A 56 23.17 31.54 -0.28
CA SER A 56 22.48 32.09 0.90
C SER A 56 22.46 31.12 2.07
N THR A 57 22.31 29.80 1.78
CA THR A 57 22.13 28.77 2.80
C THR A 57 23.37 27.88 2.95
N GLY A 58 24.22 27.82 1.93
CA GLY A 58 25.32 26.88 1.83
C GLY A 58 24.90 25.45 1.42
N TYR A 59 23.60 25.17 1.27
CA TYR A 59 23.16 23.90 0.81
C TYR A 59 23.41 23.68 -0.68
N GLU A 60 23.58 22.42 -1.04
CA GLU A 60 23.99 22.02 -2.38
C GLU A 60 22.89 21.17 -3.06
N TYR A 61 22.91 21.23 -4.40
CA TYR A 61 22.14 20.31 -5.23
C TYR A 61 23.08 19.52 -6.12
N ILE A 62 22.76 18.23 -6.30
CA ILE A 62 23.49 17.32 -7.20
C ILE A 62 22.49 16.55 -8.04
N LEU A 63 22.62 16.63 -9.36
CA LEU A 63 21.90 15.78 -10.31
C LEU A 63 22.93 14.85 -10.95
N GLU A 64 22.83 13.56 -10.63
CA GLU A 64 23.61 12.48 -11.25
C GLU A 64 22.69 11.61 -12.10
N ASP A 65 22.77 11.80 -13.41
CA ASP A 65 21.96 11.04 -14.37
C ASP A 65 22.84 10.00 -15.09
N SER A 66 23.38 9.05 -14.33
CA SER A 66 24.26 8.01 -14.85
C SER A 66 23.54 7.05 -15.80
N ALA A 67 22.24 6.90 -15.64
CA ALA A 67 21.41 6.07 -16.52
C ALA A 67 20.98 6.78 -17.79
N ASN A 68 21.24 8.10 -17.90
CA ASN A 68 20.81 8.96 -19.01
C ASN A 68 19.28 8.87 -19.28
N PHE A 69 18.49 8.90 -18.20
CA PHE A 69 17.03 8.81 -18.26
C PHE A 69 16.36 10.17 -18.44
N ILE A 70 17.08 11.27 -18.20
CA ILE A 70 16.55 12.61 -18.26
C ILE A 70 17.15 13.33 -19.47
N ASP A 71 16.30 13.75 -20.40
CA ASP A 71 16.75 14.52 -21.57
C ASP A 71 17.46 15.81 -21.15
N ASP A 72 18.60 16.08 -21.76
CA ASP A 72 19.42 17.28 -21.49
C ASP A 72 18.64 18.59 -21.66
N ALA A 73 17.68 18.63 -22.59
CA ALA A 73 16.82 19.79 -22.83
C ALA A 73 15.95 20.15 -21.60
N VAL A 74 15.63 19.19 -20.74
CA VAL A 74 14.77 19.39 -19.56
C VAL A 74 15.54 19.39 -18.24
N LYS A 75 16.83 18.96 -18.20
CA LYS A 75 17.65 18.98 -16.98
C LYS A 75 17.70 20.34 -16.29
N GLY A 76 17.74 21.44 -17.07
CA GLY A 76 17.72 22.80 -16.53
C GLY A 76 16.46 23.13 -15.72
N ARG A 77 15.31 22.58 -16.12
CA ARG A 77 14.03 22.74 -15.38
C ARG A 77 14.06 21.97 -14.06
N LEU A 78 14.57 20.75 -14.06
CA LEU A 78 14.74 19.93 -12.86
C LEU A 78 15.67 20.61 -11.86
N ILE A 79 16.83 21.08 -12.31
CA ILE A 79 17.80 21.85 -11.49
C ILE A 79 17.14 23.09 -10.89
N SER A 80 16.28 23.79 -11.63
CA SER A 80 15.58 24.97 -11.11
C SER A 80 14.64 24.63 -9.95
N GLN A 81 14.04 23.45 -9.95
CA GLN A 81 13.25 22.95 -8.81
C GLN A 81 14.12 22.50 -7.65
N MET A 82 15.23 21.78 -7.92
CA MET A 82 16.19 21.39 -6.90
C MET A 82 16.78 22.59 -6.18
N LYS A 83 17.03 23.69 -6.89
CA LYS A 83 17.50 24.97 -6.27
C LYS A 83 16.52 25.52 -5.22
N LYS A 84 15.22 25.32 -5.36
CA LYS A 84 14.24 25.71 -4.33
C LYS A 84 14.40 24.87 -3.07
N THR A 85 14.68 23.57 -3.21
CA THR A 85 14.95 22.69 -2.08
C THR A 85 16.17 23.15 -1.27
N THR A 86 17.18 23.73 -1.94
CA THR A 86 18.38 24.26 -1.26
C THR A 86 18.14 25.51 -0.38
N GLU A 87 16.93 26.01 -0.33
CA GLU A 87 16.52 26.98 0.70
C GLU A 87 16.36 26.31 2.07
N TYR A 88 16.14 24.99 2.10
CA TYR A 88 15.85 24.22 3.31
C TYR A 88 16.94 23.19 3.66
N CYS A 89 17.50 22.49 2.66
CA CYS A 89 18.45 21.38 2.86
C CYS A 89 19.20 21.04 1.57
N ASN A 90 20.21 20.16 1.66
CA ASN A 90 20.87 19.57 0.49
C ASN A 90 19.89 18.67 -0.28
N ILE A 91 20.09 18.55 -1.60
CA ILE A 91 19.30 17.66 -2.44
C ILE A 91 20.15 16.95 -3.48
N ALA A 92 19.98 15.63 -3.58
CA ALA A 92 20.51 14.86 -4.68
C ALA A 92 19.37 14.14 -5.45
N VAL A 93 19.51 14.08 -6.77
CA VAL A 93 18.69 13.24 -7.64
C VAL A 93 19.66 12.36 -8.41
N VAL A 94 19.44 11.05 -8.32
CA VAL A 94 20.34 10.04 -8.90
C VAL A 94 19.54 9.07 -9.75
N THR A 95 20.02 8.78 -10.95
CA THR A 95 19.50 7.70 -11.77
C THR A 95 20.59 6.66 -12.01
N THR A 96 20.27 5.38 -11.88
CA THR A 96 21.22 4.29 -12.06
C THR A 96 20.61 3.09 -12.76
N THR A 97 21.44 2.37 -13.50
CA THR A 97 21.11 1.06 -14.10
C THR A 97 21.82 -0.10 -13.41
N SER A 98 22.80 0.19 -12.52
CA SER A 98 23.52 -0.83 -11.76
C SER A 98 24.30 -0.20 -10.61
N HIS A 99 24.34 -0.89 -9.48
CA HIS A 99 25.14 -0.52 -8.32
C HIS A 99 25.55 -1.76 -7.49
N PRO A 100 26.65 -1.68 -6.71
CA PRO A 100 27.17 -2.82 -5.95
C PRO A 100 26.43 -3.13 -4.64
N TYR A 101 25.34 -2.43 -4.35
CA TYR A 101 24.60 -2.56 -3.10
C TYR A 101 23.43 -3.54 -3.26
N GLY A 102 23.06 -4.22 -2.17
CA GLY A 102 21.97 -5.19 -2.17
C GLY A 102 20.55 -4.59 -2.10
N SER A 103 20.43 -3.26 -1.95
CA SER A 103 19.14 -2.55 -1.92
C SER A 103 19.31 -1.10 -2.36
N THR A 104 18.27 -0.53 -2.96
CA THR A 104 18.19 0.87 -3.35
C THR A 104 18.34 1.80 -2.14
N GLU A 105 17.81 1.41 -0.97
CA GLU A 105 17.99 2.15 0.29
C GLU A 105 19.48 2.29 0.64
N SER A 106 20.22 1.17 0.68
CA SER A 106 21.65 1.19 1.00
C SER A 106 22.45 2.00 -0.02
N TYR A 107 22.08 1.92 -1.30
CA TYR A 107 22.69 2.74 -2.34
C TYR A 107 22.42 4.22 -2.12
N ALA A 108 21.18 4.61 -1.87
CA ALA A 108 20.78 6.00 -1.65
C ALA A 108 21.52 6.62 -0.45
N VAL A 109 21.52 5.94 0.71
CA VAL A 109 22.18 6.45 1.93
C VAL A 109 23.67 6.61 1.72
N ASN A 110 24.36 5.60 1.21
CA ASN A 110 25.81 5.68 0.97
C ASN A 110 26.18 6.76 -0.07
N THR A 111 25.37 6.92 -1.10
CA THR A 111 25.58 7.95 -2.12
C THR A 111 25.36 9.34 -1.54
N PHE A 112 24.32 9.52 -0.71
CA PHE A 112 24.06 10.79 -0.01
C PHE A 112 25.21 11.18 0.92
N GLU A 113 25.69 10.22 1.74
CA GLU A 113 26.83 10.44 2.62
C GLU A 113 28.12 10.74 1.84
N GLY A 114 28.29 10.11 0.70
CA GLY A 114 29.43 10.38 -0.21
C GLY A 114 29.41 11.80 -0.77
N TYR A 115 28.23 12.36 -1.04
CA TYR A 115 28.10 13.73 -1.57
C TYR A 115 28.22 14.82 -0.50
N PHE A 116 27.50 14.65 0.60
CA PHE A 116 27.28 15.73 1.57
C PHE A 116 27.93 15.45 2.93
N GLY A 117 28.47 14.26 3.13
CA GLY A 117 29.04 13.82 4.41
C GLY A 117 28.00 13.22 5.35
N ASN A 118 28.51 12.42 6.29
CA ASN A 118 27.68 11.74 7.30
C ASN A 118 26.97 12.75 8.21
N GLY A 119 25.69 12.56 8.42
CA GLY A 119 24.85 13.43 9.25
C GLY A 119 24.47 14.78 8.62
N ALA A 120 24.77 14.98 7.35
CA ALA A 120 24.31 16.17 6.62
C ALA A 120 22.78 16.22 6.55
N ASN A 121 22.23 17.43 6.51
CA ASN A 121 20.80 17.63 6.32
C ASN A 121 20.45 17.58 4.83
N GLY A 122 19.53 16.72 4.44
CA GLY A 122 19.14 16.71 3.03
C GLY A 122 18.18 15.61 2.64
N VAL A 123 17.99 15.56 1.33
CA VAL A 123 17.10 14.64 0.65
C VAL A 123 17.86 14.01 -0.51
N ILE A 124 17.70 12.71 -0.71
CA ILE A 124 18.13 12.03 -1.91
C ILE A 124 16.96 11.27 -2.55
N PHE A 125 16.77 11.48 -3.84
CA PHE A 125 15.83 10.71 -4.66
C PHE A 125 16.59 9.88 -5.67
N VAL A 126 16.32 8.58 -5.70
CA VAL A 126 16.98 7.61 -6.57
C VAL A 126 15.95 6.95 -7.47
N ILE A 127 16.25 6.89 -8.76
CA ILE A 127 15.58 6.01 -9.73
C ILE A 127 16.56 4.88 -10.05
N ASP A 128 16.22 3.70 -9.56
CA ASP A 128 17.04 2.50 -9.66
C ASP A 128 16.41 1.51 -10.62
N ARG A 129 17.03 1.35 -11.80
CA ARG A 129 16.56 0.38 -12.80
C ARG A 129 17.17 -1.02 -12.61
N ASP A 130 18.17 -1.15 -11.76
CA ASP A 130 18.74 -2.47 -11.41
C ASP A 130 17.73 -3.29 -10.60
N LEU A 131 17.08 -2.65 -9.63
CA LEU A 131 16.06 -3.25 -8.77
C LEU A 131 14.61 -2.85 -9.15
N ASP A 132 14.44 -2.04 -10.20
CA ASP A 132 13.15 -1.52 -10.68
C ASP A 132 12.37 -0.77 -9.60
N GLU A 133 13.08 0.07 -8.83
CA GLU A 133 12.57 0.81 -7.68
C GLU A 133 12.82 2.32 -7.82
N ILE A 134 11.99 3.11 -7.14
CA ILE A 134 12.30 4.50 -6.80
C ILE A 134 12.40 4.62 -5.28
N TYR A 135 13.34 5.42 -4.81
CA TYR A 135 13.57 5.58 -3.38
C TYR A 135 13.82 7.03 -3.01
N LEU A 136 13.17 7.49 -1.96
CA LEU A 136 13.37 8.83 -1.38
C LEU A 136 13.83 8.67 0.06
N ALA A 137 15.02 9.18 0.37
CA ALA A 137 15.54 9.26 1.74
C ALA A 137 15.71 10.71 2.18
N CYS A 138 15.50 10.94 3.47
CA CYS A 138 15.76 12.20 4.14
C CYS A 138 16.72 11.96 5.29
N GLU A 139 17.77 12.78 5.38
CA GLU A 139 18.82 12.64 6.37
C GLU A 139 18.93 13.88 7.28
N GLY A 140 19.51 13.67 8.46
CA GLY A 140 19.73 14.72 9.45
C GLY A 140 18.44 15.32 10.00
N SER A 141 18.39 16.64 10.13
CA SER A 141 17.20 17.34 10.65
C SER A 141 16.01 17.30 9.69
N THR A 142 16.25 17.09 8.39
CA THR A 142 15.22 17.00 7.35
C THR A 142 14.27 15.83 7.61
N GLN A 143 14.76 14.72 8.16
CA GLN A 143 13.96 13.55 8.53
C GLN A 143 12.85 13.86 9.56
N ARG A 144 13.01 14.91 10.38
CA ARG A 144 11.96 15.36 11.32
C ARG A 144 10.78 16.00 10.58
N THR A 145 11.04 16.70 9.49
CA THR A 145 10.01 17.35 8.67
C THR A 145 9.39 16.40 7.67
N ILE A 146 10.23 15.56 7.06
CA ILE A 146 9.84 14.53 6.10
C ILE A 146 10.25 13.16 6.67
N PRO A 147 9.45 12.54 7.56
CA PRO A 147 9.72 11.20 8.07
C PRO A 147 9.49 10.15 6.97
N ASN A 148 10.06 8.95 7.15
CA ASN A 148 9.99 7.83 6.18
C ASN A 148 8.56 7.56 5.67
N SER A 149 7.54 7.73 6.53
CA SER A 149 6.15 7.57 6.09
C SER A 149 5.70 8.59 5.06
N LYS A 150 6.24 9.81 5.08
CA LYS A 150 6.00 10.83 4.05
C LYS A 150 6.85 10.56 2.80
N CYS A 151 8.11 10.12 2.96
CA CYS A 151 8.95 9.69 1.84
C CYS A 151 8.24 8.60 1.04
N ASN A 152 7.73 7.56 1.71
CA ASN A 152 6.97 6.49 1.06
C ASN A 152 5.71 7.02 0.36
N SER A 153 4.96 7.94 1.00
CA SER A 153 3.78 8.53 0.36
C SER A 153 4.12 9.35 -0.89
N ILE A 154 5.26 10.04 -0.91
CA ILE A 154 5.75 10.77 -2.09
C ILE A 154 6.12 9.77 -3.19
N CYS A 155 6.88 8.72 -2.86
CA CYS A 155 7.21 7.66 -3.82
C CYS A 155 5.95 6.99 -4.38
N ASP A 156 4.98 6.64 -3.54
CA ASP A 156 3.69 6.05 -3.96
C ASP A 156 2.94 6.96 -4.95
N ASN A 157 2.99 8.29 -4.75
CA ASN A 157 2.33 9.25 -5.63
C ASN A 157 3.04 9.39 -6.98
N THR A 158 4.35 9.17 -7.04
CA THR A 158 5.18 9.50 -8.20
C THR A 158 5.67 8.27 -8.97
N TYR A 159 5.63 7.10 -8.35
CA TYR A 159 6.06 5.83 -8.98
C TYR A 159 5.34 5.54 -10.31
N ILE A 160 4.08 5.95 -10.44
CA ILE A 160 3.30 5.74 -11.66
C ILE A 160 3.99 6.30 -12.92
N TYR A 161 4.72 7.41 -12.80
CA TYR A 161 5.46 8.02 -13.91
C TYR A 161 6.70 7.21 -14.31
N ALA A 162 7.26 6.42 -13.38
CA ALA A 162 8.39 5.55 -13.64
C ALA A 162 7.98 4.17 -14.20
N THR A 163 6.71 3.99 -14.59
CA THR A 163 6.17 2.73 -15.11
C THR A 163 5.86 2.81 -16.61
N SER A 164 5.69 1.65 -17.23
CA SER A 164 5.32 1.53 -18.65
C SER A 164 3.96 2.17 -19.00
N SER A 165 3.07 2.36 -18.01
CA SER A 165 1.78 3.03 -18.21
C SER A 165 1.93 4.51 -18.53
N HIS A 166 3.08 5.11 -18.23
CA HIS A 166 3.43 6.50 -18.51
C HIS A 166 4.73 6.59 -19.33
N ASP A 167 5.02 5.59 -20.17
CA ASP A 167 6.19 5.54 -21.05
C ASP A 167 7.53 5.81 -20.32
N TYR A 168 7.61 5.47 -19.02
CA TYR A 168 8.78 5.74 -18.18
C TYR A 168 9.20 7.21 -18.19
N ASP A 169 8.25 8.13 -17.96
CA ASP A 169 8.53 9.56 -17.86
C ASP A 169 9.28 9.90 -16.56
N TYR A 170 10.56 9.59 -16.54
CA TYR A 170 11.43 9.80 -15.39
C TYR A 170 11.62 11.29 -15.06
N PHE A 171 11.50 12.16 -16.06
CA PHE A 171 11.57 13.61 -15.80
C PHE A 171 10.36 14.05 -14.96
N THR A 172 9.15 13.66 -15.32
CA THR A 172 7.96 13.97 -14.53
C THR A 172 8.02 13.30 -13.16
N CYS A 173 8.50 12.05 -13.07
CA CYS A 173 8.73 11.39 -11.79
C CYS A 173 9.62 12.21 -10.86
N CYS A 174 10.78 12.69 -11.34
CA CYS A 174 11.69 13.53 -10.56
C CYS A 174 11.06 14.87 -10.18
N THR A 175 10.42 15.56 -11.14
CA THR A 175 9.88 16.89 -10.90
C THR A 175 8.72 16.86 -9.91
N GLU A 176 7.81 15.92 -10.01
CA GLU A 176 6.69 15.71 -9.08
C GLU A 176 7.19 15.30 -7.69
N THR A 177 8.22 14.45 -7.61
CA THR A 177 8.84 14.10 -6.32
C THR A 177 9.41 15.32 -5.63
N ILE A 178 10.20 16.14 -6.34
CA ILE A 178 10.82 17.34 -5.77
C ILE A 178 9.76 18.39 -5.41
N ASP A 179 8.71 18.54 -6.20
CA ASP A 179 7.63 19.49 -5.90
C ASP A 179 6.89 19.09 -4.61
N GLN A 180 6.61 17.80 -4.41
CA GLN A 180 6.03 17.31 -3.17
C GLN A 180 6.99 17.46 -1.98
N VAL A 181 8.29 17.22 -2.15
CA VAL A 181 9.31 17.48 -1.13
C VAL A 181 9.31 18.96 -0.74
N ASN A 182 9.35 19.87 -1.73
CA ASN A 182 9.31 21.31 -1.49
C ASN A 182 8.03 21.75 -0.78
N THR A 183 6.88 21.17 -1.16
CA THR A 183 5.60 21.44 -0.51
C THR A 183 5.64 21.07 0.97
N VAL A 184 6.19 19.90 1.31
CA VAL A 184 6.30 19.47 2.71
C VAL A 184 7.31 20.30 3.49
N LEU A 185 8.46 20.64 2.90
CA LEU A 185 9.48 21.50 3.53
C LEU A 185 8.94 22.90 3.81
N ALA A 186 8.08 23.42 2.95
CA ALA A 186 7.38 24.69 3.15
C ALA A 186 6.19 24.59 4.17
N GLY A 187 5.97 23.41 4.80
CA GLY A 187 4.87 23.19 5.74
C GLY A 187 3.52 22.85 5.11
N GLY A 188 3.49 22.60 3.81
CA GLY A 188 2.28 22.18 3.08
C GLY A 188 1.94 20.70 3.28
N HIS A 189 0.84 20.28 2.64
CA HIS A 189 0.31 18.92 2.71
C HIS A 189 0.33 18.28 1.32
N ILE A 190 0.71 17.01 1.27
CA ILE A 190 0.66 16.19 0.06
C ILE A 190 -0.54 15.26 0.10
N SER A 191 -1.03 14.88 -1.09
CA SER A 191 -2.08 13.88 -1.24
C SER A 191 -1.56 12.50 -0.81
N GLN A 192 -2.42 11.70 -0.15
CA GLN A 192 -2.11 10.34 0.31
C GLN A 192 -3.22 9.37 -0.11
N PRO A 193 -3.47 9.17 -1.42
CA PRO A 193 -4.61 8.38 -1.90
C PRO A 193 -4.58 6.93 -1.43
N LEU A 194 -3.41 6.28 -1.40
CA LEU A 194 -3.27 4.89 -0.96
C LEU A 194 -3.63 4.69 0.52
N ARG A 195 -3.38 5.68 1.36
CA ARG A 195 -3.74 5.62 2.77
C ARG A 195 -5.26 5.61 2.99
N TYR A 196 -6.01 6.34 2.16
CA TYR A 196 -7.48 6.34 2.22
C TYR A 196 -8.05 5.01 1.72
N ILE A 197 -7.50 4.46 0.63
CA ILE A 197 -7.92 3.19 0.05
C ILE A 197 -7.74 2.05 1.06
N SER A 198 -6.57 1.93 1.69
CA SER A 198 -6.31 0.91 2.71
C SER A 198 -7.21 1.06 3.93
N SER A 199 -7.50 2.29 4.38
CA SER A 199 -8.44 2.54 5.48
C SER A 199 -9.87 2.08 5.15
N ILE A 200 -10.33 2.29 3.92
CA ILE A 200 -11.63 1.82 3.44
C ILE A 200 -11.68 0.29 3.44
N PHE A 201 -10.64 -0.39 2.95
CA PHE A 201 -10.59 -1.86 2.97
C PHE A 201 -10.59 -2.43 4.39
N ILE A 202 -9.85 -1.83 5.32
CA ILE A 202 -9.85 -2.23 6.73
C ILE A 202 -11.23 -2.05 7.34
N ALA A 203 -11.90 -0.93 7.08
CA ALA A 203 -13.26 -0.67 7.58
C ALA A 203 -14.28 -1.67 7.02
N LEU A 204 -14.19 -2.01 5.74
CA LEU A 204 -15.05 -3.03 5.11
C LEU A 204 -14.82 -4.42 5.71
N ALA A 205 -13.55 -4.82 5.90
CA ALA A 205 -13.21 -6.09 6.52
C ALA A 205 -13.74 -6.18 7.96
N ALA A 206 -13.54 -5.14 8.77
CA ALA A 206 -14.07 -5.06 10.12
C ALA A 206 -15.60 -5.13 10.13
N GLY A 207 -16.27 -4.42 9.24
CA GLY A 207 -17.74 -4.46 9.07
C GLY A 207 -18.25 -5.87 8.73
N MET A 208 -17.58 -6.57 7.80
CA MET A 208 -17.94 -7.95 7.45
C MET A 208 -17.78 -8.91 8.64
N ILE A 209 -16.69 -8.80 9.40
CA ILE A 209 -16.48 -9.61 10.61
C ILE A 209 -17.59 -9.33 11.62
N PHE A 210 -17.95 -8.07 11.83
CA PHE A 210 -19.00 -7.70 12.77
C PHE A 210 -20.36 -8.28 12.35
N CYS A 211 -20.73 -8.15 11.07
CA CYS A 211 -21.95 -8.74 10.51
C CYS A 211 -21.96 -10.26 10.64
N PHE A 212 -20.82 -10.92 10.43
CA PHE A 212 -20.70 -12.37 10.57
C PHE A 212 -20.90 -12.82 12.02
N VAL A 213 -20.25 -12.17 12.97
CA VAL A 213 -20.41 -12.45 14.42
C VAL A 213 -21.86 -12.21 14.86
N TYR A 214 -22.47 -11.12 14.40
CA TYR A 214 -23.87 -10.80 14.69
C TYR A 214 -24.83 -11.87 14.12
N ALA A 215 -24.63 -12.27 12.86
CA ALA A 215 -25.41 -13.36 12.24
C ALA A 215 -25.26 -14.69 12.97
N LEU A 216 -24.04 -15.04 13.41
CA LEU A 216 -23.81 -16.22 14.25
C LEU A 216 -24.49 -16.12 15.62
N SER A 217 -24.54 -14.94 16.21
CA SER A 217 -25.24 -14.69 17.48
C SER A 217 -26.75 -14.90 17.34
N LEU A 218 -27.34 -14.39 16.25
CA LEU A 218 -28.76 -14.59 15.94
C LEU A 218 -29.10 -16.04 15.55
N SER A 219 -28.18 -16.74 14.90
CA SER A 219 -28.36 -18.12 14.46
C SER A 219 -28.27 -19.16 15.60
N LYS A 220 -27.79 -18.74 16.78
CA LYS A 220 -27.91 -19.56 18.00
C LYS A 220 -29.38 -19.60 18.41
N GLY A 221 -30.14 -20.46 17.72
CA GLY A 221 -31.54 -20.67 17.99
C GLY A 221 -31.76 -20.87 19.49
N ARG A 222 -32.70 -20.16 20.06
CA ARG A 222 -33.18 -20.38 21.42
C ARG A 222 -33.52 -21.84 21.54
N LYS A 223 -32.72 -22.60 22.30
CA LYS A 223 -33.12 -23.96 22.65
C LYS A 223 -34.44 -23.83 23.41
N ALA A 224 -35.54 -24.34 22.79
CA ALA A 224 -36.83 -24.39 23.44
C ALA A 224 -36.66 -25.05 24.82
N LYS A 225 -37.10 -24.40 25.87
CA LYS A 225 -37.03 -24.98 27.21
C LYS A 225 -37.87 -26.27 27.19
N SER A 226 -37.39 -27.30 27.85
CA SER A 226 -38.05 -28.58 27.99
C SER A 226 -39.56 -28.47 28.34
N ASN A 227 -39.93 -27.45 29.12
CA ASN A 227 -41.30 -27.14 29.52
C ASN A 227 -42.18 -26.65 28.35
N GLU A 228 -41.62 -25.93 27.36
CA GLU A 228 -42.38 -25.47 26.18
C GLU A 228 -42.66 -26.63 25.22
N LEU A 229 -41.73 -27.58 25.10
CA LEU A 229 -41.93 -28.80 24.32
C LEU A 229 -42.96 -29.72 24.95
N MET A 230 -42.95 -29.88 26.30
CA MET A 230 -43.97 -30.66 27.02
C MET A 230 -45.34 -30.02 26.89
N GLY A 231 -45.46 -28.70 27.04
CA GLY A 231 -46.75 -28.00 26.88
C GLY A 231 -47.37 -28.23 25.50
N ALA A 232 -46.60 -28.13 24.44
CA ALA A 232 -47.06 -28.36 23.07
C ALA A 232 -47.49 -29.84 22.84
N THR A 233 -46.80 -30.79 23.47
CA THR A 233 -47.14 -32.23 23.36
C THR A 233 -48.42 -32.57 24.10
N PHE A 234 -48.61 -32.01 25.30
CA PHE A 234 -49.84 -32.24 26.08
C PHE A 234 -51.06 -31.59 25.44
N THR A 235 -50.94 -30.40 24.88
CA THR A 235 -52.03 -29.76 24.14
C THR A 235 -52.50 -30.55 22.92
N LYS A 236 -51.57 -31.21 22.23
CA LYS A 236 -51.86 -32.06 21.09
C LYS A 236 -52.56 -33.39 21.50
N VAL A 237 -52.20 -33.94 22.66
CA VAL A 237 -52.82 -35.17 23.22
C VAL A 237 -54.24 -34.86 23.74
N GLU A 238 -54.49 -33.73 24.37
CA GLU A 238 -55.87 -33.37 24.79
C GLU A 238 -56.81 -33.20 23.61
N ILE A 239 -56.40 -32.59 22.52
CA ILE A 239 -57.25 -32.46 21.32
C ILE A 239 -57.58 -33.84 20.72
N HIS A 240 -56.68 -34.80 20.75
CA HIS A 240 -56.94 -36.14 20.27
C HIS A 240 -57.95 -36.91 21.15
N ASN A 241 -57.87 -36.81 22.45
CA ASN A 241 -58.78 -37.40 23.36
C ASN A 241 -60.22 -36.76 23.32
N ALA A 242 -60.27 -35.46 23.11
CA ALA A 242 -61.55 -34.76 22.91
C ALA A 242 -62.28 -35.23 21.63
N ARG A 243 -61.56 -35.54 20.56
CA ARG A 243 -62.14 -36.05 19.30
C ARG A 243 -62.67 -37.52 19.43
N ALA A 244 -62.02 -38.32 20.22
CA ALA A 244 -62.48 -39.73 20.40
C ALA A 244 -63.75 -39.85 21.26
N ARG A 245 -64.03 -38.83 22.13
CA ARG A 245 -65.29 -38.88 22.97
C ARG A 245 -66.56 -38.46 22.23
N PHE A 246 -66.44 -37.81 21.09
CA PHE A 246 -67.59 -37.40 20.29
C PHE A 246 -67.97 -38.35 19.14
N MET A 247 -67.27 -39.52 19.01
CA MET A 247 -67.52 -40.50 17.97
C MET A 247 -68.08 -41.78 18.47
N ASN A 248 -68.62 -41.87 19.71
CA ASN A 248 -69.36 -43.00 20.24
C ASN A 248 -70.83 -42.68 20.45
#